data_3c25c2acaf32533152e0fa78cb2ae0b1
#
_entry.id   3c25c2acaf32533152e0fa78cb2ae0b1
#
_cell.length_a   1.000
_cell.length_b   1.000
_cell.length_c   1.000
_cell.angle_alpha   90.00
_cell.angle_beta   90.00
_cell.angle_gamma   90.00
#
_symmetry.space_group_name_H-M   'P 1'
#
loop_
_entity.id
_entity.type
_entity.pdbx_description
1 polymer ?
#
loop_
_entity_poly.entity_id
_entity_poly.type
_entity_poly.pdbx_seq_one_letter_code
_entity_poly.pdbx_strand_id
1 'polypeptide(L)'
;MTSVFVSYTHDSDAHKQVVLDFATFLIDCGIDAVLDEWVWERQDWGAWAIRHLTECDYVIVVASEGYRRMGDGTGPNDRNLGGQWEAAMLRDSLQEDRATWSKRILPVVLPGQSKDGIPRFLQPHAASHYNVDSLSPEGAEGLLRTITKQPRHIRPPLGEPIVLPPLSGPGAPTGASAGGPVWTPLPSPLPVVWRGELFHERPHSQPTVELHLIPAEATRFGVGQLETVRDQLPDLGRSRKVFSSTEALIVDSTDQLAWTRSGNPHAGGRGIVVHRNGQRTCWFPVPPATLGSIFDRDDQAVQLSNRLDLLLEVPLPLPTAFAPAIGLAPTDMVRLGRLSEAPATQAIFPIGRAAEIRFDADETVTITDLRRFTRDVAEELVARVASVLRQ
;
A
#
# COMPACT_ATOMS: atom_id res chain seq x y z
N MET A 1 -26.61 23.65 1.12
CA MET A 1 -27.17 23.00 -0.08
C MET A 1 -25.94 22.52 -0.85
N THR A 2 -25.91 21.30 -1.34
CA THR A 2 -24.73 20.80 -2.07
C THR A 2 -24.79 21.26 -3.50
N SER A 3 -23.71 21.86 -4.01
CA SER A 3 -23.59 22.38 -5.36
C SER A 3 -22.79 21.47 -6.26
N VAL A 4 -23.20 21.31 -7.52
CA VAL A 4 -22.50 20.49 -8.52
C VAL A 4 -22.36 21.24 -9.83
N PHE A 5 -21.15 21.22 -10.41
CA PHE A 5 -20.91 21.70 -11.75
C PHE A 5 -20.99 20.54 -12.74
N VAL A 6 -21.83 20.67 -13.80
CA VAL A 6 -22.01 19.63 -14.81
C VAL A 6 -21.16 19.95 -16.01
N SER A 7 -20.02 19.27 -16.13
CA SER A 7 -19.09 19.37 -17.26
C SER A 7 -19.40 18.27 -18.29
N TYR A 8 -19.62 18.68 -19.54
CA TYR A 8 -19.95 17.80 -20.67
C TYR A 8 -19.47 18.38 -21.99
N THR A 9 -19.54 17.61 -23.07
CA THR A 9 -19.22 18.06 -24.42
C THR A 9 -20.47 18.15 -25.29
N HIS A 10 -20.52 19.15 -26.19
CA HIS A 10 -21.63 19.39 -27.11
C HIS A 10 -21.55 18.43 -28.31
N ASP A 11 -21.68 17.11 -28.06
CA ASP A 11 -21.50 16.07 -29.09
C ASP A 11 -22.64 16.09 -30.13
N SER A 12 -23.86 16.34 -29.66
CA SER A 12 -25.06 16.49 -30.48
C SER A 12 -26.18 17.21 -29.72
N ASP A 13 -27.20 17.71 -30.39
CA ASP A 13 -28.35 18.30 -29.72
C ASP A 13 -29.12 17.30 -28.86
N ALA A 14 -29.16 16.03 -29.28
CA ALA A 14 -29.76 14.96 -28.47
C ALA A 14 -28.96 14.74 -27.18
N HIS A 15 -27.62 14.78 -27.23
CA HIS A 15 -26.78 14.66 -26.04
C HIS A 15 -26.96 15.85 -25.11
N LYS A 16 -27.02 17.06 -25.63
CA LYS A 16 -27.30 18.27 -24.84
C LYS A 16 -28.64 18.18 -24.11
N GLN A 17 -29.68 17.68 -24.79
CA GLN A 17 -30.98 17.48 -24.15
C GLN A 17 -30.96 16.48 -23.00
N VAL A 18 -30.28 15.35 -23.20
CA VAL A 18 -30.11 14.34 -22.13
C VAL A 18 -29.36 14.92 -20.91
N VAL A 19 -28.35 15.76 -21.14
CA VAL A 19 -27.63 16.42 -20.05
C VAL A 19 -28.50 17.48 -19.36
N LEU A 20 -29.28 18.24 -20.11
CA LEU A 20 -30.23 19.23 -19.57
C LEU A 20 -31.30 18.54 -18.70
N ASP A 21 -31.87 17.43 -19.18
CA ASP A 21 -32.84 16.64 -18.43
C ASP A 21 -32.24 16.08 -17.15
N PHE A 22 -30.99 15.59 -17.22
CA PHE A 22 -30.25 15.10 -16.08
C PHE A 22 -29.97 16.20 -15.04
N ALA A 23 -29.51 17.37 -15.49
CA ALA A 23 -29.25 18.49 -14.58
C ALA A 23 -30.57 18.98 -13.92
N THR A 24 -31.70 19.02 -14.66
CA THR A 24 -33.00 19.32 -14.12
C THR A 24 -33.43 18.31 -13.08
N PHE A 25 -33.22 17.01 -13.33
CA PHE A 25 -33.44 15.95 -12.35
C PHE A 25 -32.66 16.14 -11.05
N LEU A 26 -31.41 16.61 -11.14
CA LEU A 26 -30.60 16.90 -9.93
C LEU A 26 -31.20 18.07 -9.13
N ILE A 27 -31.69 19.12 -9.81
CA ILE A 27 -32.39 20.23 -9.15
C ILE A 27 -33.67 19.71 -8.45
N ASP A 28 -34.46 18.87 -9.10
CA ASP A 28 -35.64 18.26 -8.52
C ASP A 28 -35.31 17.39 -7.28
N CYS A 29 -34.13 16.81 -7.24
CA CYS A 29 -33.58 16.10 -6.07
C CYS A 29 -33.01 17.02 -4.98
N GLY A 30 -33.09 18.33 -5.12
CA GLY A 30 -32.61 19.31 -4.14
C GLY A 30 -31.09 19.55 -4.19
N ILE A 31 -30.44 19.26 -5.31
CA ILE A 31 -29.02 19.48 -5.57
C ILE A 31 -28.89 20.72 -6.46
N ASP A 32 -28.06 21.69 -6.06
CA ASP A 32 -27.81 22.91 -6.80
C ASP A 32 -26.88 22.62 -8.00
N ALA A 33 -27.48 22.26 -9.12
CA ALA A 33 -26.75 21.95 -10.35
C ALA A 33 -26.48 23.22 -11.17
N VAL A 34 -25.24 23.38 -11.63
CA VAL A 34 -24.81 24.46 -12.52
C VAL A 34 -24.58 23.89 -13.91
N LEU A 35 -25.26 24.43 -14.91
CA LEU A 35 -25.18 24.02 -16.30
C LEU A 35 -25.09 25.25 -17.22
N ASP A 36 -24.27 25.18 -18.25
CA ASP A 36 -24.08 26.27 -19.23
C ASP A 36 -25.34 26.60 -20.04
N GLU A 37 -26.17 25.60 -20.35
CA GLU A 37 -27.44 25.78 -21.10
C GLU A 37 -28.44 26.71 -20.40
N TRP A 38 -28.31 26.97 -19.11
CA TRP A 38 -29.16 27.89 -18.35
C TRP A 38 -28.65 29.34 -18.35
N VAL A 39 -27.44 29.57 -18.92
CA VAL A 39 -26.83 30.88 -18.96
C VAL A 39 -27.22 31.59 -20.24
N TRP A 40 -28.09 32.59 -20.16
CA TRP A 40 -28.57 33.38 -21.30
C TRP A 40 -27.83 34.69 -21.52
N GLU A 41 -27.05 35.12 -20.51
CA GLU A 41 -26.26 36.34 -20.58
C GLU A 41 -24.90 36.10 -21.26
N ARG A 42 -24.34 37.17 -21.85
CA ARG A 42 -22.99 37.07 -22.38
C ARG A 42 -21.97 36.75 -21.28
N GLN A 43 -21.22 35.70 -21.46
CA GLN A 43 -20.21 35.23 -20.51
C GLN A 43 -18.81 35.21 -21.09
N ASP A 44 -17.81 35.39 -20.22
CA ASP A 44 -16.47 34.83 -20.37
C ASP A 44 -16.52 33.38 -19.91
N TRP A 45 -16.69 32.45 -20.85
CA TRP A 45 -16.86 31.02 -20.54
C TRP A 45 -15.66 30.43 -19.82
N GLY A 46 -14.44 30.93 -20.09
CA GLY A 46 -13.23 30.49 -19.38
C GLY A 46 -13.29 30.85 -17.90
N ALA A 47 -13.53 32.11 -17.57
CA ALA A 47 -13.64 32.58 -16.20
C ALA A 47 -14.84 31.97 -15.47
N TRP A 48 -15.97 31.77 -16.18
CA TRP A 48 -17.17 31.13 -15.65
C TRP A 48 -16.90 29.69 -15.26
N ALA A 49 -16.28 28.90 -16.13
CA ALA A 49 -15.97 27.50 -15.85
C ALA A 49 -14.95 27.34 -14.71
N ILE A 50 -13.87 28.17 -14.68
CA ILE A 50 -12.91 28.19 -13.56
C ILE A 50 -13.62 28.36 -12.23
N ARG A 51 -14.50 29.38 -12.15
CA ARG A 51 -15.22 29.67 -10.93
C ARG A 51 -16.03 28.48 -10.46
N HIS A 52 -16.86 27.86 -11.33
CA HIS A 52 -17.72 26.75 -10.92
C HIS A 52 -16.95 25.46 -10.68
N LEU A 53 -15.88 25.17 -11.41
CA LEU A 53 -14.96 24.07 -11.10
C LEU A 53 -14.36 24.21 -9.70
N THR A 54 -14.07 25.44 -9.27
CA THR A 54 -13.41 25.69 -7.99
C THR A 54 -14.40 25.77 -6.82
N GLU A 55 -15.53 26.43 -7.02
CA GLU A 55 -16.48 26.79 -5.95
C GLU A 55 -17.52 25.70 -5.67
N CYS A 56 -17.95 24.88 -6.65
CA CYS A 56 -18.89 23.81 -6.44
C CYS A 56 -18.31 22.67 -5.57
N ASP A 57 -19.17 22.06 -4.76
CA ASP A 57 -18.75 20.90 -3.92
C ASP A 57 -18.26 19.74 -4.75
N TYR A 58 -18.89 19.48 -5.89
CA TYR A 58 -18.56 18.41 -6.83
C TYR A 58 -18.53 18.89 -8.28
N VAL A 59 -17.77 18.18 -9.10
CA VAL A 59 -17.75 18.33 -10.55
C VAL A 59 -18.21 17.01 -11.16
N ILE A 60 -19.35 17.04 -11.83
CA ILE A 60 -19.85 15.90 -12.60
C ILE A 60 -19.24 15.95 -13.98
N VAL A 61 -18.57 14.87 -14.39
CA VAL A 61 -18.07 14.69 -15.75
C VAL A 61 -18.99 13.69 -16.46
N VAL A 62 -19.78 14.18 -17.41
CA VAL A 62 -20.68 13.34 -18.19
C VAL A 62 -19.89 12.58 -19.25
N ALA A 63 -19.90 11.25 -19.15
CA ALA A 63 -19.23 10.37 -20.10
C ALA A 63 -19.82 10.47 -21.49
N SER A 64 -18.99 10.75 -22.48
CA SER A 64 -19.36 10.70 -23.90
C SER A 64 -18.14 10.44 -24.77
N GLU A 65 -18.32 10.04 -26.02
CA GLU A 65 -17.20 9.86 -26.94
C GLU A 65 -16.43 11.16 -27.15
N GLY A 66 -17.15 12.30 -27.29
CA GLY A 66 -16.54 13.61 -27.40
C GLY A 66 -15.73 13.97 -26.18
N TYR A 67 -16.26 13.82 -24.98
CA TYR A 67 -15.54 14.14 -23.75
C TYR A 67 -14.28 13.27 -23.59
N ARG A 68 -14.39 11.97 -23.92
CA ARG A 68 -13.23 11.07 -23.95
C ARG A 68 -12.13 11.57 -24.87
N ARG A 69 -12.49 11.90 -26.11
CA ARG A 69 -11.51 12.37 -27.11
C ARG A 69 -10.85 13.68 -26.68
N MET A 70 -11.62 14.62 -26.11
CA MET A 70 -11.11 15.89 -25.58
C MET A 70 -10.17 15.65 -24.39
N GLY A 71 -10.60 14.85 -23.43
CA GLY A 71 -9.82 14.53 -22.24
C GLY A 71 -8.54 13.72 -22.52
N ASP A 72 -8.54 12.87 -23.54
CA ASP A 72 -7.39 12.09 -23.98
C ASP A 72 -6.46 12.85 -24.95
N GLY A 73 -6.80 14.11 -25.33
CA GLY A 73 -6.01 14.94 -26.24
C GLY A 73 -6.06 14.48 -27.70
N THR A 74 -7.10 13.73 -28.08
CA THR A 74 -7.31 13.24 -29.46
C THR A 74 -8.50 13.90 -30.14
N GLY A 75 -9.09 14.93 -29.52
CA GLY A 75 -10.19 15.71 -30.05
C GLY A 75 -9.77 16.65 -31.19
N PRO A 76 -10.71 17.10 -32.04
CA PRO A 76 -10.42 18.06 -33.08
C PRO A 76 -10.06 19.42 -32.48
N ASN A 77 -9.12 20.15 -33.13
CA ASN A 77 -8.58 21.42 -32.63
C ASN A 77 -9.53 22.61 -32.86
N ASP A 78 -10.64 22.42 -33.56
CA ASP A 78 -11.57 23.48 -34.01
C ASP A 78 -12.95 23.39 -33.34
N ARG A 79 -13.19 22.41 -32.51
CA ARG A 79 -14.50 22.18 -31.87
C ARG A 79 -14.35 21.85 -30.40
N ASN A 80 -15.41 22.15 -29.61
CA ASN A 80 -15.46 21.84 -28.16
C ASN A 80 -14.23 22.33 -27.39
N LEU A 81 -13.71 23.50 -27.71
CA LEU A 81 -12.52 24.11 -27.07
C LEU A 81 -12.74 24.27 -25.56
N GLY A 82 -13.98 24.58 -25.14
CA GLY A 82 -14.38 24.64 -23.73
C GLY A 82 -14.15 23.31 -23.00
N GLY A 83 -14.66 22.22 -23.57
CA GLY A 83 -14.46 20.88 -22.97
C GLY A 83 -13.02 20.42 -22.95
N GLN A 84 -12.19 20.78 -23.93
CA GLN A 84 -10.74 20.53 -23.89
C GLN A 84 -10.08 21.26 -22.73
N TRP A 85 -10.45 22.52 -22.56
CA TRP A 85 -9.90 23.37 -21.52
C TRP A 85 -10.34 22.90 -20.12
N GLU A 86 -11.63 22.58 -19.93
CA GLU A 86 -12.15 22.00 -18.67
C GLU A 86 -11.43 20.68 -18.31
N ALA A 87 -11.27 19.79 -19.28
CA ALA A 87 -10.55 18.53 -19.07
C ALA A 87 -9.05 18.77 -18.73
N ALA A 88 -8.43 19.82 -19.27
CA ALA A 88 -7.06 20.19 -18.91
C ALA A 88 -6.98 20.70 -17.47
N MET A 89 -7.92 21.57 -17.05
CA MET A 89 -8.01 22.07 -15.68
C MET A 89 -8.25 20.94 -14.67
N LEU A 90 -9.17 20.03 -14.95
CA LEU A 90 -9.42 18.87 -14.08
C LEU A 90 -8.20 17.96 -13.93
N ARG A 91 -7.43 17.81 -15.03
CA ARG A 91 -6.19 17.04 -15.00
C ARG A 91 -5.11 17.71 -14.14
N ASP A 92 -4.97 19.02 -14.27
CA ASP A 92 -4.04 19.82 -13.47
C ASP A 92 -4.38 19.79 -12.00
N SER A 93 -5.66 20.01 -11.66
CA SER A 93 -6.17 19.89 -10.28
C SER A 93 -5.93 18.50 -9.66
N LEU A 94 -6.10 17.43 -10.45
CA LEU A 94 -5.76 16.07 -10.00
C LEU A 94 -4.27 15.84 -9.78
N GLN A 95 -3.39 16.58 -10.46
CA GLN A 95 -1.95 16.54 -10.21
C GLN A 95 -1.57 17.34 -8.97
N GLU A 96 -2.22 18.46 -8.74
CA GLU A 96 -1.98 19.33 -7.58
C GLU A 96 -2.39 18.65 -6.27
N ASP A 97 -3.64 18.19 -6.17
CA ASP A 97 -4.16 17.46 -4.99
C ASP A 97 -5.08 16.30 -5.38
N ARG A 98 -4.46 15.16 -5.66
CA ARG A 98 -5.19 13.95 -6.04
C ARG A 98 -6.15 13.45 -4.96
N ALA A 99 -5.82 13.61 -3.68
CA ALA A 99 -6.62 13.09 -2.57
C ALA A 99 -7.97 13.82 -2.45
N THR A 100 -7.98 15.12 -2.66
CA THR A 100 -9.19 15.96 -2.64
C THR A 100 -9.94 15.84 -3.95
N TRP A 101 -9.28 16.04 -5.11
CA TRP A 101 -9.95 16.11 -6.40
C TRP A 101 -10.53 14.77 -6.87
N SER A 102 -9.91 13.63 -6.52
CA SER A 102 -10.49 12.32 -6.81
C SER A 102 -11.83 12.05 -6.11
N LYS A 103 -12.14 12.80 -5.05
CA LYS A 103 -13.43 12.72 -4.34
C LYS A 103 -14.44 13.74 -4.84
N ARG A 104 -13.96 14.86 -5.43
CA ARG A 104 -14.81 15.93 -5.97
C ARG A 104 -15.25 15.67 -7.41
N ILE A 105 -14.43 15.00 -8.22
CA ILE A 105 -14.76 14.69 -9.60
C ILE A 105 -15.56 13.39 -9.65
N LEU A 106 -16.79 13.46 -10.15
CA LEU A 106 -17.72 12.35 -10.26
C LEU A 106 -17.98 12.01 -11.73
N PRO A 107 -17.30 11.00 -12.31
CA PRO A 107 -17.60 10.54 -13.66
C PRO A 107 -18.98 9.87 -13.68
N VAL A 108 -19.87 10.33 -14.54
CA VAL A 108 -21.27 9.86 -14.66
C VAL A 108 -21.51 9.31 -16.06
N VAL A 109 -22.12 8.14 -16.11
CA VAL A 109 -22.58 7.48 -17.34
C VAL A 109 -24.09 7.58 -17.39
N LEU A 110 -24.63 8.41 -18.30
CA LEU A 110 -26.06 8.61 -18.51
C LEU A 110 -26.69 7.46 -19.34
N PRO A 111 -28.03 7.31 -19.35
CA PRO A 111 -28.71 6.31 -20.16
C PRO A 111 -28.29 6.36 -21.63
N GLY A 112 -27.95 5.20 -22.19
CA GLY A 112 -27.49 5.09 -23.59
C GLY A 112 -26.00 5.43 -23.81
N GLN A 113 -25.27 5.86 -22.80
CA GLN A 113 -23.83 6.10 -22.82
C GLN A 113 -23.04 4.89 -22.30
N SER A 114 -21.72 4.93 -22.46
CA SER A 114 -20.80 3.88 -21.99
C SER A 114 -19.70 4.48 -21.09
N LYS A 115 -19.24 3.68 -20.13
CA LYS A 115 -18.03 4.01 -19.35
C LYS A 115 -16.79 4.27 -20.23
N ASP A 116 -16.81 3.76 -21.46
CA ASP A 116 -15.75 4.01 -22.44
C ASP A 116 -15.71 5.48 -22.89
N GLY A 117 -16.75 6.25 -22.61
CA GLY A 117 -16.79 7.70 -22.78
C GLY A 117 -16.10 8.49 -21.67
N ILE A 118 -15.63 7.83 -20.60
CA ILE A 118 -14.87 8.48 -19.52
C ILE A 118 -13.40 8.65 -19.98
N PRO A 119 -12.80 9.86 -19.88
CA PRO A 119 -11.39 10.08 -20.19
C PRO A 119 -10.44 9.20 -19.37
N ARG A 120 -9.31 8.81 -19.95
CA ARG A 120 -8.33 7.93 -19.30
C ARG A 120 -7.72 8.53 -18.03
N PHE A 121 -7.57 9.85 -17.94
CA PHE A 121 -7.03 10.48 -16.75
C PHE A 121 -7.96 10.35 -15.53
N LEU A 122 -9.26 10.05 -15.73
CA LEU A 122 -10.24 9.72 -14.68
C LEU A 122 -10.29 8.22 -14.37
N GLN A 123 -9.43 7.41 -14.97
CA GLN A 123 -9.23 5.99 -14.66
C GLN A 123 -10.52 5.15 -14.70
N PRO A 124 -11.21 5.03 -15.86
CA PRO A 124 -12.53 4.37 -15.98
C PRO A 124 -12.58 2.90 -15.52
N HIS A 125 -11.42 2.25 -15.39
CA HIS A 125 -11.31 0.86 -14.96
C HIS A 125 -10.77 0.68 -13.54
N ALA A 126 -10.18 1.73 -12.95
CA ALA A 126 -9.52 1.65 -11.64
C ALA A 126 -10.17 2.55 -10.58
N ALA A 127 -10.94 3.56 -11.00
CA ALA A 127 -11.66 4.47 -10.12
C ALA A 127 -13.18 4.26 -10.20
N SER A 128 -13.90 4.72 -9.18
CA SER A 128 -15.36 4.69 -9.17
C SER A 128 -15.95 5.62 -10.22
N HIS A 129 -17.02 5.19 -10.86
CA HIS A 129 -17.88 5.98 -11.71
C HIS A 129 -19.35 5.66 -11.36
N TYR A 130 -20.28 6.51 -11.78
CA TYR A 130 -21.68 6.42 -11.42
C TYR A 130 -22.52 6.16 -12.67
N ASN A 131 -23.16 5.00 -12.73
CA ASN A 131 -24.15 4.70 -13.76
C ASN A 131 -25.50 5.31 -13.34
N VAL A 132 -26.12 6.03 -14.24
CA VAL A 132 -27.50 6.52 -14.12
C VAL A 132 -28.32 5.75 -15.13
N ASP A 133 -29.04 4.73 -14.66
CA ASP A 133 -29.82 3.85 -15.53
C ASP A 133 -31.13 4.51 -15.98
N SER A 134 -31.68 5.42 -15.16
CA SER A 134 -32.84 6.26 -15.44
C SER A 134 -32.78 7.53 -14.59
N LEU A 135 -33.49 8.59 -15.03
CA LEU A 135 -33.59 9.84 -14.27
C LEU A 135 -34.66 9.68 -13.18
N SER A 136 -34.35 8.82 -12.22
CA SER A 136 -35.16 8.57 -11.02
C SER A 136 -34.24 8.35 -9.82
N PRO A 137 -34.73 8.54 -8.59
CA PRO A 137 -33.91 8.31 -7.38
C PRO A 137 -33.31 6.91 -7.33
N GLU A 138 -34.01 5.89 -7.81
CA GLU A 138 -33.53 4.50 -7.86
C GLU A 138 -32.44 4.32 -8.93
N GLY A 139 -32.68 4.89 -10.14
CA GLY A 139 -31.73 4.78 -11.26
C GLY A 139 -30.44 5.57 -11.07
N ALA A 140 -30.45 6.59 -10.21
CA ALA A 140 -29.30 7.42 -9.87
C ALA A 140 -28.82 7.25 -8.42
N GLU A 141 -29.27 6.20 -7.70
CA GLU A 141 -29.07 6.03 -6.26
C GLU A 141 -27.60 6.21 -5.84
N GLY A 142 -26.66 5.59 -6.55
CA GLY A 142 -25.25 5.64 -6.20
C GLY A 142 -24.66 7.05 -6.26
N LEU A 143 -25.03 7.83 -7.28
CA LEU A 143 -24.64 9.22 -7.45
C LEU A 143 -25.26 10.11 -6.36
N LEU A 144 -26.59 10.00 -6.19
CA LEU A 144 -27.34 10.80 -5.21
C LEU A 144 -26.79 10.58 -3.79
N ARG A 145 -26.53 9.34 -3.40
CA ARG A 145 -25.95 9.02 -2.09
C ARG A 145 -24.59 9.67 -1.87
N THR A 146 -23.77 9.73 -2.91
CA THR A 146 -22.45 10.36 -2.84
C THR A 146 -22.57 11.88 -2.67
N ILE A 147 -23.37 12.53 -3.49
CA ILE A 147 -23.58 13.98 -3.45
C ILE A 147 -24.23 14.41 -2.13
N THR A 148 -25.23 13.67 -1.66
CA THR A 148 -25.96 13.99 -0.43
C THR A 148 -25.29 13.44 0.85
N LYS A 149 -24.16 12.74 0.72
CA LYS A 149 -23.41 12.13 1.83
C LYS A 149 -24.25 11.13 2.64
N GLN A 150 -25.11 10.36 1.96
CA GLN A 150 -25.98 9.35 2.56
C GLN A 150 -25.46 7.95 2.20
N PRO A 151 -24.57 7.35 3.00
CA PRO A 151 -23.97 6.05 2.69
C PRO A 151 -25.05 4.96 2.69
N ARG A 152 -24.93 4.00 1.74
CA ARG A 152 -25.84 2.83 1.66
C ARG A 152 -25.76 1.94 2.91
N HIS A 153 -24.57 1.84 3.48
CA HIS A 153 -24.30 1.05 4.68
C HIS A 153 -23.55 1.92 5.70
N ILE A 154 -24.14 2.06 6.88
CA ILE A 154 -23.50 2.74 8.00
C ILE A 154 -22.59 1.69 8.68
N ARG A 155 -21.29 1.98 8.77
CA ARG A 155 -20.37 1.13 9.52
C ARG A 155 -20.83 1.11 10.99
N PRO A 156 -21.15 -0.05 11.56
CA PRO A 156 -21.50 -0.13 12.97
C PRO A 156 -20.29 0.29 13.82
N PRO A 157 -20.52 0.76 15.04
CA PRO A 157 -19.43 0.99 15.99
C PRO A 157 -18.63 -0.29 16.18
N LEU A 158 -17.33 -0.14 16.39
CA LEU A 158 -16.47 -1.28 16.69
C LEU A 158 -16.97 -1.94 17.98
N GLY A 159 -17.32 -3.23 17.89
CA GLY A 159 -17.66 -4.01 19.06
C GLY A 159 -16.46 -4.21 19.98
N GLU A 160 -16.72 -4.66 21.21
CA GLU A 160 -15.63 -5.04 22.11
C GLU A 160 -14.83 -6.22 21.50
N PRO A 161 -13.50 -6.25 21.69
CA PRO A 161 -12.68 -7.36 21.21
C PRO A 161 -13.21 -8.68 21.79
N ILE A 162 -13.49 -9.65 20.93
CA ILE A 162 -13.89 -10.99 21.37
C ILE A 162 -12.69 -11.65 22.04
N VAL A 163 -12.81 -11.94 23.33
CA VAL A 163 -11.85 -12.78 24.05
C VAL A 163 -12.31 -14.23 23.89
N LEU A 164 -11.65 -14.96 23.00
CA LEU A 164 -11.91 -16.40 22.84
C LEU A 164 -11.19 -17.16 23.96
N PRO A 165 -11.90 -18.06 24.69
CA PRO A 165 -11.24 -18.92 25.64
C PRO A 165 -10.24 -19.82 24.92
N PRO A 166 -9.07 -20.14 25.54
CA PRO A 166 -8.12 -21.06 24.94
C PRO A 166 -8.80 -22.44 24.75
N LEU A 167 -8.58 -23.03 23.57
CA LEU A 167 -9.02 -24.40 23.30
C LEU A 167 -8.29 -25.34 24.29
N SER A 168 -9.02 -25.89 25.24
CA SER A 168 -8.48 -26.83 26.22
C SER A 168 -8.06 -28.12 25.53
N GLY A 169 -6.75 -28.26 25.24
CA GLY A 169 -6.13 -29.52 24.91
C GLY A 169 -5.59 -30.19 26.22
N PRO A 170 -5.53 -31.52 26.34
CA PRO A 170 -4.97 -32.17 27.53
C PRO A 170 -3.47 -31.83 27.61
N GLY A 171 -3.09 -31.01 28.61
CA GLY A 171 -1.68 -30.73 28.92
C GLY A 171 -1.23 -29.28 28.88
N ALA A 172 -2.14 -28.29 28.84
CA ALA A 172 -1.72 -26.88 28.93
C ALA A 172 -1.42 -26.52 30.41
N PRO A 173 -0.26 -25.92 30.72
CA PRO A 173 0.00 -25.39 32.05
C PRO A 173 -0.94 -24.21 32.35
N THR A 174 -1.65 -24.28 33.45
CA THR A 174 -2.52 -23.23 33.99
C THR A 174 -1.66 -22.06 34.47
N GLY A 175 -1.64 -20.98 33.65
CA GLY A 175 -0.91 -19.75 33.97
C GLY A 175 -1.06 -18.73 32.86
N ALA A 176 -2.30 -18.27 32.57
CA ALA A 176 -2.50 -17.11 31.66
C ALA A 176 -2.16 -15.84 32.41
N SER A 177 -0.91 -15.44 32.39
CA SER A 177 -0.43 -14.11 32.68
C SER A 177 -0.77 -13.19 31.52
N ALA A 178 -1.25 -11.97 31.80
CA ALA A 178 -1.34 -10.86 30.85
C ALA A 178 0.08 -10.38 30.54
N GLY A 179 0.80 -11.13 29.70
CA GLY A 179 2.20 -10.87 29.41
C GLY A 179 2.52 -11.25 27.96
N GLY A 180 3.36 -10.45 27.31
CA GLY A 180 3.83 -10.60 25.94
C GLY A 180 4.45 -11.97 25.61
N PRO A 181 5.15 -12.12 24.49
CA PRO A 181 5.74 -13.36 24.04
C PRO A 181 6.74 -13.93 25.07
N VAL A 182 6.71 -15.23 25.26
CA VAL A 182 7.67 -15.89 26.16
C VAL A 182 8.93 -16.23 25.35
N TRP A 183 10.04 -15.59 25.73
CA TRP A 183 11.38 -15.86 25.21
C TRP A 183 12.03 -16.93 26.08
N THR A 184 12.39 -18.05 25.49
CA THR A 184 13.02 -19.17 26.18
C THR A 184 14.49 -19.25 25.77
N PRO A 185 15.44 -18.97 26.68
CA PRO A 185 16.86 -19.06 26.39
C PRO A 185 17.29 -20.44 25.93
N LEU A 186 18.19 -20.48 24.96
CA LEU A 186 18.83 -21.71 24.50
C LEU A 186 20.15 -21.95 25.23
N PRO A 187 20.54 -23.21 25.44
CA PRO A 187 21.84 -23.54 26.04
C PRO A 187 23.05 -23.03 25.23
N SER A 188 22.87 -22.91 23.92
CA SER A 188 23.80 -22.30 22.98
C SER A 188 23.03 -21.72 21.80
N PRO A 189 23.52 -20.61 21.20
CA PRO A 189 22.89 -20.05 20.01
C PRO A 189 22.79 -21.05 18.86
N LEU A 190 21.70 -21.02 18.12
CA LEU A 190 21.57 -21.78 16.88
C LEU A 190 22.37 -21.10 15.77
N PRO A 191 23.00 -21.86 14.87
CA PRO A 191 23.76 -21.30 13.76
C PRO A 191 22.84 -20.54 12.80
N VAL A 192 23.15 -19.28 12.56
CA VAL A 192 22.47 -18.41 11.61
C VAL A 192 23.32 -18.34 10.35
N VAL A 193 22.71 -18.65 9.21
CA VAL A 193 23.36 -18.39 7.91
C VAL A 193 22.96 -16.98 7.47
N TRP A 194 23.89 -16.06 7.56
CA TRP A 194 23.66 -14.65 7.22
C TRP A 194 23.64 -14.43 5.69
N ARG A 195 22.94 -13.38 5.24
CA ARG A 195 22.75 -13.11 3.81
C ARG A 195 24.07 -13.03 3.02
N GLY A 196 25.10 -12.40 3.58
CA GLY A 196 26.41 -12.30 2.95
C GLY A 196 27.06 -13.66 2.68
N GLU A 197 26.80 -14.64 3.53
CA GLU A 197 27.28 -16.03 3.35
C GLU A 197 26.44 -16.77 2.30
N LEU A 198 25.11 -16.52 2.28
CA LEU A 198 24.18 -17.16 1.34
C LEU A 198 24.47 -16.83 -0.13
N PHE A 199 24.83 -15.58 -0.41
CA PHE A 199 24.96 -15.09 -1.79
C PHE A 199 26.40 -14.71 -2.16
N HIS A 200 27.37 -14.88 -1.26
CA HIS A 200 28.77 -14.47 -1.45
C HIS A 200 28.90 -13.02 -1.95
N GLU A 201 27.98 -12.15 -1.50
CA GLU A 201 27.89 -10.77 -1.95
C GLU A 201 28.84 -9.86 -1.14
N ARG A 202 29.37 -8.85 -1.83
CA ARG A 202 30.07 -7.76 -1.13
C ARG A 202 29.06 -6.97 -0.28
N PRO A 203 29.49 -6.37 0.85
CA PRO A 203 28.62 -5.51 1.64
C PRO A 203 27.92 -4.49 0.76
N HIS A 204 26.59 -4.37 0.89
CA HIS A 204 25.82 -3.37 0.14
C HIS A 204 26.18 -1.97 0.63
N SER A 205 26.12 -1.00 -0.28
CA SER A 205 26.29 0.42 0.06
C SER A 205 25.11 0.98 0.86
N GLN A 206 23.94 0.33 0.77
CA GLN A 206 22.72 0.75 1.49
C GLN A 206 22.49 -0.12 2.72
N PRO A 207 22.30 0.49 3.91
CA PRO A 207 21.97 -0.23 5.13
C PRO A 207 20.73 -1.12 4.96
N THR A 208 20.86 -2.37 5.37
CA THR A 208 19.85 -3.40 5.19
C THR A 208 19.60 -4.12 6.51
N VAL A 209 18.32 -4.27 6.88
CA VAL A 209 17.89 -5.12 7.99
C VAL A 209 17.70 -6.53 7.48
N GLU A 210 18.22 -7.51 8.21
CA GLU A 210 18.04 -8.94 7.98
C GLU A 210 17.27 -9.55 9.16
N LEU A 211 16.17 -10.23 8.87
CA LEU A 211 15.38 -10.99 9.82
C LEU A 211 15.47 -12.47 9.50
N HIS A 212 15.80 -13.26 10.49
CA HIS A 212 15.93 -14.71 10.37
C HIS A 212 15.03 -15.42 11.39
N LEU A 213 14.36 -16.48 10.96
CA LEU A 213 13.67 -17.43 11.82
C LEU A 213 14.35 -18.81 11.67
N ILE A 214 15.02 -19.26 12.72
CA ILE A 214 15.75 -20.54 12.76
C ILE A 214 14.90 -21.54 13.51
N PRO A 215 14.54 -22.72 12.92
CA PRO A 215 13.81 -23.74 13.65
C PRO A 215 14.55 -24.18 14.91
N ALA A 216 13.84 -24.23 16.04
CA ALA A 216 14.42 -24.77 17.29
C ALA A 216 14.77 -26.25 17.18
N GLU A 217 14.10 -26.97 16.31
CA GLU A 217 14.29 -28.39 16.05
C GLU A 217 15.06 -28.59 14.75
N ALA A 218 15.96 -29.57 14.73
CA ALA A 218 16.67 -29.91 13.51
C ALA A 218 15.72 -30.32 12.41
N THR A 219 15.66 -29.55 11.33
CA THR A 219 14.78 -29.75 10.20
C THR A 219 15.60 -29.89 8.93
N ARG A 220 15.14 -30.69 7.97
CA ARG A 220 15.75 -30.79 6.66
C ARG A 220 14.69 -31.06 5.60
N PHE A 221 14.53 -30.14 4.67
CA PHE A 221 13.60 -30.25 3.56
C PHE A 221 14.23 -30.91 2.34
N GLY A 222 13.41 -31.59 1.53
CA GLY A 222 13.84 -32.13 0.25
C GLY A 222 14.04 -31.05 -0.81
N VAL A 223 14.86 -31.33 -1.83
CA VAL A 223 15.09 -30.39 -2.95
C VAL A 223 13.79 -30.02 -3.67
N GLY A 224 12.92 -31.00 -3.95
CA GLY A 224 11.63 -30.76 -4.58
C GLY A 224 10.68 -29.87 -3.77
N GLN A 225 10.79 -29.90 -2.42
CA GLN A 225 10.04 -28.97 -1.57
C GLN A 225 10.59 -27.54 -1.72
N LEU A 226 11.91 -27.37 -1.83
CA LEU A 226 12.52 -26.06 -2.08
C LEU A 226 12.13 -25.50 -3.45
N GLU A 227 12.07 -26.33 -4.49
CA GLU A 227 11.60 -25.92 -5.82
C GLU A 227 10.15 -25.45 -5.78
N THR A 228 9.29 -26.17 -5.06
CA THR A 228 7.89 -25.76 -4.87
C THR A 228 7.79 -24.42 -4.14
N VAL A 229 8.60 -24.25 -3.10
CA VAL A 229 8.66 -22.96 -2.36
C VAL A 229 9.16 -21.83 -3.26
N ARG A 230 10.24 -22.07 -4.04
CA ARG A 230 10.78 -21.09 -5.00
C ARG A 230 9.66 -20.46 -5.85
N ASP A 231 8.79 -21.30 -6.41
CA ASP A 231 7.73 -20.87 -7.32
C ASP A 231 6.64 -20.02 -6.61
N GLN A 232 6.47 -20.19 -5.31
CA GLN A 232 5.46 -19.49 -4.51
C GLN A 232 5.99 -18.23 -3.81
N LEU A 233 7.30 -18.10 -3.59
CA LEU A 233 7.90 -16.95 -2.91
C LEU A 233 7.60 -15.60 -3.57
N PRO A 234 7.58 -15.43 -4.91
CA PRO A 234 7.24 -14.17 -5.55
C PRO A 234 5.85 -13.67 -5.18
N ASP A 235 4.85 -14.53 -5.24
CA ASP A 235 3.46 -14.18 -4.97
C ASP A 235 3.25 -13.91 -3.47
N LEU A 236 3.85 -14.72 -2.61
CA LEU A 236 3.88 -14.47 -1.18
C LEU A 236 4.51 -13.12 -0.85
N GLY A 237 5.65 -12.79 -1.45
CA GLY A 237 6.32 -11.52 -1.26
C GLY A 237 5.51 -10.32 -1.76
N ARG A 238 4.77 -10.46 -2.87
CA ARG A 238 3.87 -9.43 -3.38
C ARG A 238 2.64 -9.26 -2.50
N SER A 239 2.00 -10.34 -2.06
CA SER A 239 0.83 -10.30 -1.18
C SER A 239 1.12 -9.58 0.15
N ARG A 240 2.34 -9.75 0.67
CA ARG A 240 2.83 -9.12 1.91
C ARG A 240 3.60 -7.81 1.69
N LYS A 241 3.53 -7.24 0.47
CA LYS A 241 4.14 -5.93 0.12
C LYS A 241 5.66 -5.84 0.37
N VAL A 242 6.36 -6.97 0.29
CA VAL A 242 7.83 -7.00 0.22
C VAL A 242 8.27 -6.50 -1.14
N PHE A 243 7.58 -6.92 -2.18
CA PHE A 243 7.80 -6.51 -3.56
C PHE A 243 6.58 -5.76 -4.08
N SER A 244 6.79 -4.78 -4.97
CA SER A 244 5.69 -4.17 -5.70
C SER A 244 5.17 -5.12 -6.79
N SER A 245 3.92 -4.90 -7.26
CA SER A 245 3.31 -5.73 -8.30
C SER A 245 4.06 -5.72 -9.63
N THR A 246 4.76 -4.62 -9.92
CA THR A 246 5.49 -4.39 -11.18
C THR A 246 7.00 -4.62 -11.06
N GLU A 247 7.49 -4.94 -9.87
CA GLU A 247 8.93 -5.11 -9.63
C GLU A 247 9.45 -6.38 -10.33
N ALA A 248 10.53 -6.23 -11.09
CA ALA A 248 11.24 -7.36 -11.66
C ALA A 248 11.96 -8.14 -10.57
N LEU A 249 11.70 -9.43 -10.48
CA LEU A 249 12.26 -10.31 -9.45
C LEU A 249 13.22 -11.32 -10.09
N ILE A 250 14.29 -11.61 -9.37
CA ILE A 250 15.16 -12.76 -9.63
C ILE A 250 14.68 -13.89 -8.73
N VAL A 251 14.35 -15.02 -9.31
CA VAL A 251 13.82 -16.21 -8.62
C VAL A 251 14.68 -17.39 -9.01
N ASP A 252 15.21 -18.11 -8.02
CA ASP A 252 16.05 -19.28 -8.29
C ASP A 252 16.10 -20.21 -7.08
N SER A 253 16.68 -21.39 -7.25
CA SER A 253 16.92 -22.37 -6.19
C SER A 253 18.16 -23.19 -6.45
N THR A 254 18.77 -23.68 -5.37
CA THR A 254 19.81 -24.70 -5.37
C THR A 254 19.35 -25.92 -4.57
N ASP A 255 20.22 -26.89 -4.39
CA ASP A 255 19.99 -28.02 -3.48
C ASP A 255 19.92 -27.59 -2.00
N GLN A 256 20.33 -26.37 -1.65
CA GLN A 256 20.38 -25.82 -0.30
C GLN A 256 19.38 -24.68 -0.06
N LEU A 257 19.02 -23.94 -1.09
CA LEU A 257 18.26 -22.68 -0.98
C LEU A 257 17.15 -22.58 -2.01
N ALA A 258 16.07 -21.87 -1.64
CA ALA A 258 15.09 -21.31 -2.56
C ALA A 258 14.94 -19.83 -2.24
N TRP A 259 14.99 -18.93 -3.25
CA TRP A 259 14.91 -17.50 -2.99
C TRP A 259 14.19 -16.72 -4.08
N THR A 260 13.71 -15.53 -3.67
CA THR A 260 13.27 -14.46 -4.56
C THR A 260 13.83 -13.15 -4.06
N ARG A 261 14.32 -12.29 -4.96
CA ARG A 261 14.88 -10.98 -4.61
C ARG A 261 14.60 -9.94 -5.68
N SER A 262 14.66 -8.66 -5.29
CA SER A 262 14.61 -7.55 -6.23
C SER A 262 15.70 -7.69 -7.29
N GLY A 263 15.33 -7.45 -8.55
CA GLY A 263 16.26 -7.47 -9.68
C GLY A 263 17.19 -6.25 -9.76
N ASN A 264 16.97 -5.22 -8.92
CA ASN A 264 17.81 -4.02 -8.91
C ASN A 264 18.90 -4.11 -7.83
N PRO A 265 20.15 -4.44 -8.19
CA PRO A 265 21.25 -4.60 -7.23
C PRO A 265 21.69 -3.28 -6.59
N HIS A 266 21.36 -2.12 -7.20
CA HIS A 266 21.74 -0.81 -6.72
C HIS A 266 20.77 -0.18 -5.72
N ALA A 267 19.59 -0.75 -5.57
CA ALA A 267 18.52 -0.23 -4.69
C ALA A 267 18.51 -0.83 -3.29
N GLY A 268 19.68 -1.28 -2.79
CA GLY A 268 19.78 -1.88 -1.44
C GLY A 268 18.93 -3.14 -1.25
N GLY A 269 18.67 -3.87 -2.27
CA GLY A 269 17.97 -5.14 -2.39
C GLY A 269 17.05 -5.57 -1.26
N ARG A 270 15.90 -6.08 -1.62
CA ARG A 270 15.00 -6.79 -0.70
C ARG A 270 14.80 -8.21 -1.21
N GLY A 271 14.53 -9.13 -0.31
CA GLY A 271 14.33 -10.51 -0.73
C GLY A 271 13.89 -11.43 0.39
N ILE A 272 13.60 -12.65 -0.02
CA ILE A 272 13.19 -13.76 0.85
C ILE A 272 14.02 -14.96 0.42
N VAL A 273 14.54 -15.69 1.40
CA VAL A 273 15.23 -16.96 1.16
C VAL A 273 14.78 -17.99 2.20
N VAL A 274 14.66 -19.23 1.76
CA VAL A 274 14.38 -20.39 2.59
C VAL A 274 15.53 -21.36 2.42
N HIS A 275 16.13 -21.73 3.52
CA HIS A 275 17.23 -22.68 3.56
C HIS A 275 16.71 -24.12 3.80
N ARG A 276 17.43 -25.10 3.31
CA ARG A 276 17.11 -26.52 3.46
C ARG A 276 17.00 -26.98 4.91
N ASN A 277 17.72 -26.32 5.84
CA ASN A 277 17.63 -26.58 7.27
C ASN A 277 16.38 -25.96 7.94
N GLY A 278 15.51 -25.32 7.16
CA GLY A 278 14.29 -24.68 7.66
C GLY A 278 14.45 -23.23 8.09
N GLN A 279 15.66 -22.66 8.07
CA GLN A 279 15.85 -21.23 8.28
C GLN A 279 15.10 -20.45 7.20
N ARG A 280 14.36 -19.43 7.64
CA ARG A 280 13.62 -18.50 6.78
C ARG A 280 14.17 -17.11 7.01
N THR A 281 14.52 -16.42 5.95
CA THR A 281 15.15 -15.11 6.03
C THR A 281 14.45 -14.13 5.11
N CYS A 282 14.25 -12.90 5.60
CA CYS A 282 13.80 -11.78 4.81
C CYS A 282 14.71 -10.57 5.09
N TRP A 283 15.08 -9.83 4.05
CA TRP A 283 15.87 -8.60 4.19
C TRP A 283 15.24 -7.45 3.43
N PHE A 284 15.47 -6.24 3.91
CA PHE A 284 14.95 -5.02 3.32
C PHE A 284 15.80 -3.81 3.68
N PRO A 285 15.85 -2.78 2.81
CA PRO A 285 16.66 -1.60 3.07
C PRO A 285 16.09 -0.73 4.18
N VAL A 286 16.95 -0.09 4.96
CA VAL A 286 16.58 0.99 5.87
C VAL A 286 16.20 2.22 5.02
N PRO A 287 15.12 2.95 5.32
CA PRO A 287 14.72 4.13 4.56
C PRO A 287 15.86 5.14 4.43
N PRO A 288 16.11 5.64 3.20
CA PRO A 288 17.11 6.68 2.97
C PRO A 288 16.66 8.02 3.55
N ALA A 289 17.63 8.85 3.94
CA ALA A 289 17.46 10.24 4.30
C ALA A 289 18.36 11.11 3.41
N THR A 290 18.28 12.43 3.55
CA THR A 290 19.16 13.36 2.83
C THR A 290 20.65 13.04 3.02
N LEU A 291 21.03 12.60 4.23
CA LEU A 291 22.36 12.08 4.54
C LEU A 291 22.20 10.74 5.25
N GLY A 292 22.64 9.65 4.60
CA GLY A 292 22.60 8.29 5.14
C GLY A 292 21.21 7.69 5.21
N SER A 293 20.92 6.92 6.25
CA SER A 293 19.65 6.24 6.49
C SER A 293 19.16 6.46 7.91
N ILE A 294 17.82 6.45 8.10
CA ILE A 294 17.20 6.61 9.42
C ILE A 294 16.60 5.28 9.87
N PHE A 295 17.07 4.79 11.01
CA PHE A 295 16.45 3.68 11.70
C PHE A 295 15.37 4.24 12.64
N ASP A 296 14.13 4.31 12.13
CA ASP A 296 12.94 4.71 12.88
C ASP A 296 12.35 3.48 13.56
N ARG A 297 12.31 3.48 14.90
CA ARG A 297 11.87 2.31 15.67
C ARG A 297 10.45 1.89 15.36
N ASP A 298 9.55 2.85 15.22
CA ASP A 298 8.13 2.59 14.99
C ASP A 298 7.92 2.02 13.57
N ASP A 299 8.58 2.61 12.57
CA ASP A 299 8.55 2.10 11.20
C ASP A 299 9.18 0.72 11.10
N GLN A 300 10.36 0.52 11.68
CA GLN A 300 11.05 -0.77 11.65
C GLN A 300 10.26 -1.88 12.35
N ALA A 301 9.57 -1.58 13.44
CA ALA A 301 8.73 -2.55 14.11
C ALA A 301 7.50 -2.95 13.27
N VAL A 302 6.89 -2.02 12.53
CA VAL A 302 5.84 -2.32 11.55
C VAL A 302 6.39 -3.21 10.43
N GLN A 303 7.53 -2.82 9.86
CA GLN A 303 8.17 -3.58 8.78
C GLN A 303 8.51 -5.01 9.23
N LEU A 304 9.16 -5.17 10.39
CA LEU A 304 9.53 -6.47 10.94
C LEU A 304 8.32 -7.35 11.25
N SER A 305 7.26 -6.79 11.85
CA SER A 305 6.02 -7.53 12.12
C SER A 305 5.45 -8.13 10.83
N ASN A 306 5.34 -7.33 9.77
CA ASN A 306 4.87 -7.81 8.46
C ASN A 306 5.78 -8.91 7.86
N ARG A 307 7.11 -8.85 8.13
CA ARG A 307 8.07 -9.88 7.65
C ARG A 307 8.01 -11.14 8.49
N LEU A 308 7.78 -11.03 9.80
CA LEU A 308 7.52 -12.21 10.65
C LEU A 308 6.30 -12.97 10.15
N ASP A 309 5.18 -12.29 9.90
CA ASP A 309 3.97 -12.91 9.36
C ASP A 309 4.26 -13.59 8.01
N LEU A 310 4.98 -12.91 7.11
CA LEU A 310 5.38 -13.49 5.83
C LEU A 310 6.21 -14.77 6.01
N LEU A 311 7.22 -14.74 6.88
CA LEU A 311 8.09 -15.90 7.09
C LEU A 311 7.32 -17.07 7.73
N LEU A 312 6.29 -16.83 8.54
CA LEU A 312 5.42 -17.84 9.08
C LEU A 312 4.46 -18.45 8.04
N GLU A 313 4.17 -17.74 6.96
CA GLU A 313 3.31 -18.20 5.84
C GLU A 313 4.07 -18.94 4.73
N VAL A 314 5.39 -18.99 4.78
CA VAL A 314 6.15 -19.83 3.84
C VAL A 314 5.57 -21.26 3.82
N PRO A 315 5.23 -21.82 2.65
CA PRO A 315 4.49 -23.08 2.54
C PRO A 315 5.36 -24.30 2.81
N LEU A 316 5.86 -24.37 4.03
CA LEU A 316 6.62 -25.49 4.60
C LEU A 316 6.10 -25.79 6.00
N PRO A 317 6.19 -27.03 6.47
CA PRO A 317 5.85 -27.40 7.83
C PRO A 317 6.51 -26.45 8.84
N LEU A 318 5.74 -26.07 9.86
CA LEU A 318 6.22 -25.22 10.94
C LEU A 318 6.78 -26.09 12.08
N PRO A 319 7.93 -25.72 12.68
CA PRO A 319 8.42 -26.34 13.91
C PRO A 319 7.54 -25.93 15.10
N THR A 320 7.84 -26.42 16.29
CA THR A 320 7.13 -26.00 17.53
C THR A 320 7.51 -24.58 17.94
N ALA A 321 8.75 -24.17 17.69
CA ALA A 321 9.29 -22.86 17.99
C ALA A 321 10.35 -22.42 16.96
N PHE A 322 10.54 -21.12 16.85
CA PHE A 322 11.67 -20.52 16.13
C PHE A 322 12.54 -19.72 17.08
N ALA A 323 13.84 -19.65 16.77
CA ALA A 323 14.75 -18.70 17.35
C ALA A 323 14.93 -17.52 16.35
N PRO A 324 14.38 -16.33 16.69
CA PRO A 324 14.56 -15.15 15.86
C PRO A 324 15.97 -14.59 15.99
N ALA A 325 16.59 -14.20 14.86
CA ALA A 325 17.82 -13.43 14.81
C ALA A 325 17.63 -12.21 13.93
N ILE A 326 18.31 -11.11 14.25
CA ILE A 326 18.22 -9.85 13.51
C ILE A 326 19.60 -9.28 13.26
N GLY A 327 19.80 -8.74 12.05
CA GLY A 327 21.03 -8.03 11.68
C GLY A 327 20.76 -6.70 11.00
N LEU A 328 21.74 -5.82 11.05
CA LEU A 328 21.80 -4.54 10.33
C LEU A 328 23.21 -4.32 9.81
N ALA A 329 23.37 -4.17 8.51
CA ALA A 329 24.66 -3.90 7.86
C ALA A 329 24.46 -3.14 6.53
N PRO A 330 25.38 -2.22 6.16
CA PRO A 330 26.38 -1.56 7.02
C PRO A 330 25.72 -0.57 8.00
N THR A 331 26.42 -0.18 9.05
CA THR A 331 25.90 0.71 10.11
C THR A 331 26.49 2.10 10.10
N ASP A 332 27.57 2.33 9.37
CA ASP A 332 28.34 3.58 9.35
C ASP A 332 27.52 4.82 8.95
N MET A 333 26.51 4.65 8.10
CA MET A 333 25.62 5.71 7.64
C MET A 333 24.20 5.58 8.20
N VAL A 334 24.02 4.90 9.34
CA VAL A 334 22.71 4.74 9.99
C VAL A 334 22.64 5.58 11.26
N ARG A 335 21.58 6.34 11.40
CA ARG A 335 21.24 7.05 12.64
C ARG A 335 19.88 6.61 13.17
N LEU A 336 19.74 6.61 14.48
CA LEU A 336 18.47 6.45 15.15
C LEU A 336 17.70 7.78 15.10
N GLY A 337 16.40 7.74 14.73
CA GLY A 337 15.58 8.93 14.64
C GLY A 337 14.18 8.64 14.13
N ARG A 338 13.36 9.68 13.96
CA ARG A 338 12.04 9.58 13.32
C ARG A 338 12.11 10.04 11.86
N LEU A 339 11.46 9.32 10.99
CA LEU A 339 11.36 9.69 9.57
C LEU A 339 10.68 11.05 9.37
N SER A 340 9.69 11.37 10.21
CA SER A 340 8.97 12.64 10.19
C SER A 340 9.80 13.85 10.65
N GLU A 341 10.91 13.63 11.35
CA GLU A 341 11.76 14.67 11.94
C GLU A 341 13.12 14.79 11.21
N ALA A 342 13.25 14.26 10.00
CA ALA A 342 14.51 14.24 9.25
C ALA A 342 15.01 15.67 8.99
N PRO A 343 16.05 16.16 9.67
CA PRO A 343 16.59 17.49 9.43
C PRO A 343 17.30 17.57 8.08
N ALA A 344 17.12 18.66 7.38
CA ALA A 344 17.58 18.82 6.01
C ALA A 344 19.11 18.96 5.83
N THR A 345 19.90 19.27 6.87
CA THR A 345 21.24 19.84 6.64
C THR A 345 22.41 19.33 7.48
N GLN A 346 22.20 18.62 8.59
CA GLN A 346 23.30 18.09 9.39
C GLN A 346 22.97 16.72 9.99
N ALA A 347 23.81 15.73 9.77
CA ALA A 347 23.74 14.42 10.43
C ALA A 347 25.09 14.14 11.09
N ILE A 348 25.07 13.77 12.37
CA ILE A 348 26.26 13.29 13.09
C ILE A 348 26.20 11.77 13.06
N PHE A 349 27.22 11.14 12.49
CA PHE A 349 27.39 9.69 12.51
C PHE A 349 28.44 9.34 13.55
N PRO A 350 28.19 8.38 14.45
CA PRO A 350 29.17 7.93 15.41
C PRO A 350 30.42 7.35 14.72
N ILE A 351 31.61 7.77 15.12
CA ILE A 351 32.87 7.24 14.63
C ILE A 351 33.24 6.02 15.48
N GLY A 352 33.64 4.93 14.83
CA GLY A 352 34.12 3.72 15.53
C GLY A 352 33.04 2.70 15.87
N ARG A 353 31.82 2.84 15.33
CA ARG A 353 30.77 1.82 15.43
C ARG A 353 31.18 0.55 14.66
N ALA A 354 30.77 -0.63 15.15
CA ALA A 354 30.91 -1.88 14.40
C ALA A 354 30.27 -1.77 13.00
N ALA A 355 30.94 -2.30 11.99
CA ALA A 355 30.50 -2.24 10.60
C ALA A 355 29.12 -2.93 10.41
N GLU A 356 28.78 -3.86 11.30
CA GLU A 356 27.52 -4.59 11.32
C GLU A 356 27.03 -4.82 12.76
N ILE A 357 25.74 -4.92 12.93
CA ILE A 357 25.07 -5.34 14.16
C ILE A 357 24.42 -6.67 13.87
N ARG A 358 24.70 -7.68 14.68
CA ARG A 358 24.08 -9.02 14.59
C ARG A 358 23.66 -9.47 15.97
N PHE A 359 22.43 -9.99 16.09
CA PHE A 359 21.94 -10.65 17.27
C PHE A 359 21.70 -12.12 16.94
N ASP A 360 22.36 -12.98 17.69
CA ASP A 360 22.32 -14.41 17.49
C ASP A 360 20.94 -15.01 17.83
N ALA A 361 20.68 -16.22 17.34
CA ALA A 361 19.51 -17.02 17.66
C ALA A 361 19.70 -17.77 18.99
N ASP A 362 19.73 -17.03 20.10
CA ASP A 362 20.03 -17.53 21.45
C ASP A 362 18.77 -17.76 22.31
N GLU A 363 17.60 -17.33 21.84
CA GLU A 363 16.31 -17.52 22.49
C GLU A 363 15.26 -17.99 21.49
N THR A 364 14.31 -18.80 21.96
CA THR A 364 13.20 -19.29 21.14
C THR A 364 11.86 -18.67 21.55
N VAL A 365 10.97 -18.53 20.58
CA VAL A 365 9.58 -18.14 20.75
C VAL A 365 8.71 -19.20 20.08
N THR A 366 7.64 -19.66 20.76
CA THR A 366 6.73 -20.66 20.21
C THR A 366 5.97 -20.12 18.99
N ILE A 367 5.56 -20.99 18.07
CA ILE A 367 4.73 -20.58 16.92
C ILE A 367 3.45 -19.89 17.38
N THR A 368 2.85 -20.35 18.47
CA THR A 368 1.64 -19.75 19.04
C THR A 368 1.90 -18.32 19.48
N ASP A 369 3.00 -18.07 20.18
CA ASP A 369 3.37 -16.72 20.62
C ASP A 369 3.82 -15.84 19.44
N LEU A 370 4.58 -16.37 18.49
CA LEU A 370 4.95 -15.65 17.27
C LEU A 370 3.73 -15.13 16.51
N ARG A 371 2.68 -15.96 16.38
CA ARG A 371 1.43 -15.56 15.70
C ARG A 371 0.57 -14.60 16.52
N ARG A 372 0.56 -14.78 17.83
CA ARG A 372 -0.26 -13.96 18.74
C ARG A 372 0.36 -12.61 19.03
N PHE A 373 1.66 -12.54 19.13
CA PHE A 373 2.44 -11.39 19.58
C PHE A 373 3.47 -10.94 18.54
N THR A 374 3.14 -11.08 17.24
CA THR A 374 4.07 -10.74 16.13
C THR A 374 4.64 -9.33 16.29
N ARG A 375 3.81 -8.38 16.72
CA ARG A 375 4.20 -6.99 16.92
C ARG A 375 5.17 -6.83 18.08
N ASP A 376 4.91 -7.46 19.21
CA ASP A 376 5.75 -7.39 20.41
C ASP A 376 7.13 -8.02 20.14
N VAL A 377 7.17 -9.15 19.43
CA VAL A 377 8.43 -9.79 18.99
C VAL A 377 9.23 -8.85 18.06
N ALA A 378 8.55 -8.19 17.13
CA ALA A 378 9.18 -7.21 16.23
C ALA A 378 9.74 -6.02 17.02
N GLU A 379 9.00 -5.49 17.98
CA GLU A 379 9.43 -4.37 18.84
C GLU A 379 10.64 -4.72 19.69
N GLU A 380 10.69 -5.94 20.25
CA GLU A 380 11.87 -6.43 20.99
C GLU A 380 13.11 -6.51 20.09
N LEU A 381 12.98 -7.12 18.91
CA LEU A 381 14.09 -7.22 17.95
C LEU A 381 14.60 -5.83 17.51
N VAL A 382 13.70 -4.89 17.24
CA VAL A 382 14.04 -3.50 16.93
C VAL A 382 14.73 -2.81 18.11
N ALA A 383 14.24 -3.05 19.34
CA ALA A 383 14.83 -2.49 20.54
C ALA A 383 16.27 -2.96 20.75
N ARG A 384 16.57 -4.23 20.46
CA ARG A 384 17.93 -4.78 20.49
C ARG A 384 18.85 -4.02 19.54
N VAL A 385 18.49 -3.87 18.27
CA VAL A 385 19.26 -3.10 17.27
C VAL A 385 19.42 -1.64 17.70
N ALA A 386 18.33 -1.00 18.13
CA ALA A 386 18.35 0.40 18.56
C ALA A 386 19.21 0.62 19.81
N SER A 387 19.37 -0.37 20.69
CA SER A 387 20.26 -0.27 21.86
C SER A 387 21.74 -0.10 21.48
N VAL A 388 22.17 -0.80 20.43
CA VAL A 388 23.53 -0.70 19.89
C VAL A 388 23.70 0.58 19.08
N LEU A 389 22.69 1.00 18.32
CA LEU A 389 22.74 2.25 17.54
C LEU A 389 22.82 3.52 18.40
N ARG A 390 22.48 3.46 19.69
CA ARG A 390 22.61 4.57 20.66
C ARG A 390 24.02 4.78 21.21
N GLN A 391 24.85 3.73 21.13
CA GLN A 391 26.23 3.76 21.58
C GLN A 391 27.14 4.38 20.50
#